data_9da9b0ed880617a80f8d51e30275bb44
#
_entry.id   9da9b0ed880617a80f8d51e30275bb44
#
_cell.length_a   1.000
_cell.length_b   1.000
_cell.length_c   1.000
_cell.angle_alpha   90.00
_cell.angle_beta   90.00
_cell.angle_gamma   90.00
#
_symmetry.space_group_name_H-M   'P 1'
#
loop_
_entity.id
_entity.type
_entity.pdbx_description
1 polymer ?
#
loop_
_entity_poly.entity_id
_entity_poly.type
_entity_poly.pdbx_seq_one_letter_code
_entity_poly.pdbx_strand_id
1 'polypeptide(L)'
;MFVSFWPSRHGGQENSEPKRMAAANAVRQKVDDILTKDANAQIMIMGDLNDSPSDRSVKEGLGAVCDLSATADLFDLMCIDTPKGHGSYNYQGKWSYLDQMIVSRAFLPKVKGAKALWDDRLLFEHPRNGKSPDRTYAGDRYKGGYSDHLPVVLELN
;
A
#
# COMPACT_ATOMS: atom_id res chain seq x y z
N MET A 1 8.07 -11.93 -6.84
CA MET A 1 7.46 -10.59 -6.72
C MET A 1 6.01 -10.66 -7.16
N PHE A 2 5.09 -10.07 -6.38
CA PHE A 2 3.69 -9.89 -6.71
C PHE A 2 3.43 -8.40 -6.94
N VAL A 3 2.79 -8.05 -8.04
CA VAL A 3 2.30 -6.70 -8.30
C VAL A 3 0.78 -6.80 -8.34
N SER A 4 0.10 -6.05 -7.48
CA SER A 4 -1.33 -6.20 -7.22
C SER A 4 -2.08 -4.88 -7.37
N PHE A 5 -3.30 -4.99 -7.88
CA PHE A 5 -4.30 -3.92 -7.85
C PHE A 5 -5.61 -4.55 -7.37
N TRP A 6 -5.99 -4.24 -6.12
CA TRP A 6 -7.16 -4.85 -5.49
C TRP A 6 -8.44 -4.04 -5.75
N PRO A 7 -9.62 -4.67 -5.55
CA PRO A 7 -10.90 -3.99 -5.75
C PRO A 7 -11.02 -2.72 -4.93
N SER A 8 -11.42 -1.62 -5.60
CA SER A 8 -11.54 -0.30 -4.99
C SER A 8 -12.61 -0.25 -3.90
N ARG A 9 -12.58 0.82 -3.09
CA ARG A 9 -13.58 1.11 -2.05
C ARG A 9 -14.90 1.66 -2.62
N HIS A 10 -15.13 1.50 -3.93
CA HIS A 10 -16.36 1.96 -4.56
C HIS A 10 -17.58 1.27 -3.94
N GLY A 11 -18.60 2.07 -3.58
CA GLY A 11 -19.77 1.58 -2.84
C GLY A 11 -19.58 1.46 -1.32
N GLY A 12 -18.45 1.93 -0.81
CA GLY A 12 -18.10 1.93 0.62
C GLY A 12 -17.03 0.90 0.98
N GLN A 13 -16.22 1.26 1.97
CA GLN A 13 -15.10 0.42 2.41
C GLN A 13 -15.58 -0.93 2.91
N GLU A 14 -16.60 -0.96 3.79
CA GLU A 14 -17.14 -2.19 4.39
C GLU A 14 -17.79 -3.09 3.33
N ASN A 15 -18.60 -2.51 2.42
CA ASN A 15 -19.29 -3.28 1.38
C ASN A 15 -18.32 -3.94 0.38
N SER A 16 -17.18 -3.32 0.14
CA SER A 16 -16.15 -3.80 -0.79
C SER A 16 -15.06 -4.65 -0.12
N GLU A 17 -14.95 -4.63 1.22
CA GLU A 17 -13.94 -5.38 2.00
C GLU A 17 -13.91 -6.88 1.66
N PRO A 18 -15.04 -7.61 1.51
CA PRO A 18 -14.98 -9.04 1.20
C PRO A 18 -14.23 -9.37 -0.10
N LYS A 19 -14.27 -8.46 -1.08
CA LYS A 19 -13.54 -8.65 -2.35
C LYS A 19 -12.04 -8.47 -2.15
N ARG A 20 -11.61 -7.48 -1.35
CA ARG A 20 -10.20 -7.28 -1.01
C ARG A 20 -9.68 -8.39 -0.11
N MET A 21 -10.50 -8.87 0.84
CA MET A 21 -10.15 -10.04 1.64
C MET A 21 -9.93 -11.28 0.77
N ALA A 22 -10.76 -11.51 -0.25
CA ALA A 22 -10.57 -12.62 -1.19
C ALA A 22 -9.26 -12.48 -1.98
N ALA A 23 -8.92 -11.26 -2.42
CA ALA A 23 -7.64 -10.98 -3.08
C ALA A 23 -6.45 -11.21 -2.15
N ALA A 24 -6.54 -10.74 -0.90
CA ALA A 24 -5.53 -10.95 0.14
C ALA A 24 -5.27 -12.44 0.39
N ASN A 25 -6.34 -13.22 0.59
CA ASN A 25 -6.25 -14.66 0.82
C ASN A 25 -5.63 -15.40 -0.37
N ALA A 26 -5.94 -14.99 -1.60
CA ALA A 26 -5.34 -15.59 -2.79
C ALA A 26 -3.84 -15.33 -2.88
N VAL A 27 -3.39 -14.11 -2.56
CA VAL A 27 -1.96 -13.78 -2.47
C VAL A 27 -1.30 -14.52 -1.32
N ARG A 28 -1.93 -14.56 -0.13
CA ARG A 28 -1.43 -15.28 1.05
C ARG A 28 -1.20 -16.76 0.74
N GLN A 29 -2.14 -17.43 0.10
CA GLN A 29 -2.01 -18.82 -0.30
C GLN A 29 -0.76 -19.04 -1.18
N LYS A 30 -0.50 -18.14 -2.13
CA LYS A 30 0.70 -18.21 -2.98
C LYS A 30 1.99 -17.96 -2.22
N VAL A 31 1.95 -17.07 -1.24
CA VAL A 31 3.08 -16.85 -0.32
C VAL A 31 3.36 -18.12 0.48
N ASP A 32 2.32 -18.74 1.04
CA ASP A 32 2.44 -19.98 1.81
C ASP A 32 3.00 -21.13 0.96
N ASP A 33 2.52 -21.28 -0.29
CA ASP A 33 3.04 -22.28 -1.25
C ASP A 33 4.55 -22.10 -1.52
N ILE A 34 5.02 -20.84 -1.52
CA ILE A 34 6.45 -20.52 -1.73
C ILE A 34 7.23 -20.81 -0.45
N LEU A 35 6.77 -20.29 0.71
CA LEU A 35 7.48 -20.40 1.98
C LEU A 35 7.55 -21.86 2.48
N THR A 36 6.56 -22.69 2.12
CA THR A 36 6.60 -24.14 2.38
C THR A 36 7.75 -24.83 1.63
N LYS A 37 8.11 -24.34 0.44
CA LYS A 37 9.21 -24.91 -0.37
C LYS A 37 10.55 -24.29 0.01
N ASP A 38 10.56 -23.03 0.36
CA ASP A 38 11.75 -22.27 0.76
C ASP A 38 11.36 -21.23 1.82
N ALA A 39 11.58 -21.55 3.08
CA ALA A 39 11.31 -20.67 4.22
C ALA A 39 12.12 -19.37 4.19
N ASN A 40 13.21 -19.32 3.40
CA ASN A 40 14.05 -18.14 3.20
C ASN A 40 13.76 -17.41 1.87
N ALA A 41 12.64 -17.72 1.22
CA ALA A 41 12.26 -17.06 -0.02
C ALA A 41 12.13 -15.55 0.15
N GLN A 42 12.78 -14.82 -0.75
CA GLN A 42 12.71 -13.35 -0.79
C GLN A 42 11.47 -12.92 -1.60
N ILE A 43 10.41 -12.60 -0.88
CA ILE A 43 9.11 -12.21 -1.47
C ILE A 43 8.91 -10.71 -1.31
N MET A 44 8.38 -10.09 -2.36
CA MET A 44 7.89 -8.71 -2.37
C MET A 44 6.47 -8.70 -2.92
N ILE A 45 5.57 -8.01 -2.25
CA ILE A 45 4.19 -7.73 -2.66
C ILE A 45 4.05 -6.21 -2.71
N MET A 46 3.62 -5.66 -3.84
CA MET A 46 3.52 -4.21 -4.04
C MET A 46 2.31 -3.84 -4.87
N GLY A 47 1.85 -2.62 -4.71
CA GLY A 47 0.80 -2.01 -5.51
C GLY A 47 -0.33 -1.40 -4.70
N ASP A 48 -1.37 -0.94 -5.39
CA ASP A 48 -2.57 -0.39 -4.78
C ASP A 48 -3.46 -1.53 -4.26
N LEU A 49 -3.39 -1.78 -2.96
CA LEU A 49 -4.22 -2.77 -2.30
C LEU A 49 -5.60 -2.21 -1.90
N ASN A 50 -5.84 -0.91 -2.14
CA ASN A 50 -7.07 -0.21 -1.77
C ASN A 50 -7.44 -0.35 -0.28
N ASP A 51 -6.51 -0.80 0.54
CA ASP A 51 -6.60 -0.90 1.99
C ASP A 51 -5.29 -0.46 2.65
N SER A 52 -5.43 0.15 3.83
CA SER A 52 -4.30 0.60 4.65
C SER A 52 -3.67 -0.58 5.40
N PRO A 53 -2.44 -0.43 5.93
CA PRO A 53 -1.78 -1.50 6.70
C PRO A 53 -2.60 -2.06 7.87
N SER A 54 -3.46 -1.22 8.47
CA SER A 54 -4.33 -1.61 9.60
C SER A 54 -5.64 -2.27 9.19
N ASP A 55 -6.01 -2.24 7.89
CA ASP A 55 -7.26 -2.82 7.42
C ASP A 55 -7.17 -4.35 7.40
N ARG A 56 -8.32 -5.01 7.57
CA ARG A 56 -8.40 -6.46 7.78
C ARG A 56 -7.81 -7.28 6.64
N SER A 57 -7.97 -6.83 5.41
CA SER A 57 -7.43 -7.55 4.25
C SER A 57 -5.89 -7.64 4.29
N VAL A 58 -5.21 -6.55 4.71
CA VAL A 58 -3.75 -6.51 4.84
C VAL A 58 -3.31 -7.22 6.11
N LYS A 59 -3.93 -6.86 7.26
CA LYS A 59 -3.51 -7.36 8.57
C LYS A 59 -3.89 -8.82 8.80
N GLU A 60 -5.13 -9.22 8.50
CA GLU A 60 -5.66 -10.55 8.79
C GLU A 60 -5.58 -11.46 7.54
N GLY A 61 -6.05 -10.98 6.38
CA GLY A 61 -6.09 -11.76 5.16
C GLY A 61 -4.70 -12.08 4.61
N LEU A 62 -3.84 -11.06 4.49
CA LEU A 62 -2.47 -11.25 4.03
C LEU A 62 -1.51 -11.62 5.17
N GLY A 63 -1.81 -11.20 6.40
CA GLY A 63 -0.97 -11.46 7.56
C GLY A 63 0.29 -10.60 7.63
N ALA A 64 0.25 -9.40 7.03
CA ALA A 64 1.35 -8.45 7.09
C ALA A 64 1.34 -7.65 8.39
N VAL A 65 2.50 -7.46 9.00
CA VAL A 65 2.66 -6.72 10.26
C VAL A 65 3.55 -5.49 10.08
N CYS A 66 3.34 -4.49 10.95
CA CYS A 66 4.15 -3.26 10.97
C CYS A 66 5.38 -3.36 11.88
N ASP A 67 5.34 -4.24 12.88
CA ASP A 67 6.44 -4.42 13.83
C ASP A 67 7.51 -5.35 13.23
N LEU A 68 8.66 -4.78 12.87
CA LEU A 68 9.79 -5.55 12.29
C LEU A 68 10.40 -6.56 13.26
N SER A 69 10.17 -6.40 14.58
CA SER A 69 10.63 -7.34 15.61
C SER A 69 9.68 -8.54 15.80
N ALA A 70 8.45 -8.45 15.29
CA ALA A 70 7.46 -9.49 15.43
C ALA A 70 7.88 -10.80 14.75
N THR A 71 7.42 -11.93 15.28
CA THR A 71 7.53 -13.23 14.61
C THR A 71 6.42 -13.33 13.55
N ALA A 72 6.72 -12.93 12.32
CA ALA A 72 5.80 -12.94 11.19
C ALA A 72 6.54 -13.27 9.89
N ASP A 73 5.81 -13.68 8.86
CA ASP A 73 6.37 -13.97 7.55
C ASP A 73 6.48 -12.72 6.67
N LEU A 74 5.52 -11.80 6.81
CA LEU A 74 5.37 -10.62 5.98
C LEU A 74 5.36 -9.34 6.81
N PHE A 75 6.05 -8.33 6.30
CA PHE A 75 6.24 -7.02 6.94
C PHE A 75 5.81 -5.92 5.98
N ASP A 76 4.85 -5.10 6.43
CA ASP A 76 4.40 -3.93 5.68
C ASP A 76 5.29 -2.74 6.01
N LEU A 77 6.01 -2.28 5.01
CA LEU A 77 6.97 -1.19 5.15
C LEU A 77 6.32 0.19 5.12
N MET A 78 5.05 0.28 4.66
CA MET A 78 4.36 1.56 4.53
C MET A 78 3.76 2.06 5.84
N CYS A 79 3.84 1.29 6.92
CA CYS A 79 3.45 1.71 8.26
C CYS A 79 4.64 2.10 9.15
N ILE A 80 5.87 2.01 8.62
CA ILE A 80 7.10 2.32 9.35
C ILE A 80 7.51 3.74 9.01
N ASP A 81 7.79 4.56 10.04
CA ASP A 81 8.28 5.95 9.91
C ASP A 81 7.45 6.86 9.00
N THR A 82 6.13 6.62 8.92
CA THR A 82 5.25 7.47 8.15
C THR A 82 4.93 8.77 8.88
N PRO A 83 5.33 9.94 8.34
CA PRO A 83 4.98 11.21 8.96
C PRO A 83 3.46 11.36 9.09
N LYS A 84 2.99 11.90 10.21
CA LYS A 84 1.56 12.21 10.38
C LYS A 84 1.08 13.13 9.26
N GLY A 85 -0.06 12.80 8.67
CA GLY A 85 -0.64 13.59 7.59
C GLY A 85 -0.05 13.32 6.21
N HIS A 86 0.73 12.24 6.06
CA HIS A 86 1.24 11.76 4.78
C HIS A 86 0.54 10.46 4.35
N GLY A 87 0.64 10.15 3.08
CA GLY A 87 0.07 8.95 2.47
C GLY A 87 0.38 8.91 0.98
N SER A 88 -0.04 7.86 0.32
CA SER A 88 0.00 7.76 -1.14
C SER A 88 -1.29 8.27 -1.79
N TYR A 89 -2.40 8.28 -1.08
CA TYR A 89 -3.72 8.70 -1.53
C TYR A 89 -4.34 9.72 -0.60
N ASN A 90 -5.07 10.72 -1.16
CA ASN A 90 -5.80 11.72 -0.39
C ASN A 90 -7.28 11.72 -0.76
N TYR A 91 -8.14 11.55 0.24
CA TYR A 91 -9.58 11.70 0.08
C TYR A 91 -10.12 12.78 1.02
N GLN A 92 -10.62 13.88 0.44
CA GLN A 92 -11.21 15.02 1.18
C GLN A 92 -10.27 15.57 2.30
N GLY A 93 -8.98 15.67 2.01
CA GLY A 93 -7.97 16.17 2.96
C GLY A 93 -7.42 15.13 3.92
N LYS A 94 -7.91 13.89 3.87
CA LYS A 94 -7.38 12.78 4.67
C LYS A 94 -6.45 11.94 3.83
N TRP A 95 -5.19 11.85 4.27
CA TRP A 95 -4.18 11.02 3.65
C TRP A 95 -4.23 9.58 4.20
N SER A 96 -3.99 8.61 3.34
CA SER A 96 -3.86 7.20 3.67
C SER A 96 -2.84 6.53 2.77
N TYR A 97 -2.24 5.45 3.25
CA TYR A 97 -1.44 4.56 2.42
C TYR A 97 -2.36 3.43 1.92
N LEU A 98 -2.76 3.50 0.65
CA LEU A 98 -3.48 2.42 -0.05
C LEU A 98 -2.54 1.60 -0.90
N ASP A 99 -1.39 2.19 -1.24
CA ASP A 99 -0.30 1.54 -1.96
C ASP A 99 0.69 0.97 -0.96
N GLN A 100 0.90 -0.34 -1.02
CA GLN A 100 1.70 -1.06 -0.05
C GLN A 100 3.02 -1.56 -0.65
N MET A 101 4.04 -1.67 0.21
CA MET A 101 5.30 -2.34 -0.03
C MET A 101 5.51 -3.35 1.10
N ILE A 102 5.22 -4.62 0.82
CA ILE A 102 5.26 -5.69 1.80
C ILE A 102 6.35 -6.67 1.40
N VAL A 103 7.17 -7.09 2.36
CA VAL A 103 8.29 -7.99 2.10
C VAL A 103 8.29 -9.17 3.06
N SER A 104 8.88 -10.29 2.63
CA SER A 104 9.15 -11.43 3.51
C SER A 104 10.29 -11.13 4.49
N ARG A 105 10.35 -11.89 5.60
CA ARG A 105 11.42 -11.80 6.59
C ARG A 105 12.82 -11.88 5.96
N ALA A 106 13.02 -12.81 5.04
CA ALA A 106 14.30 -12.98 4.36
C ALA A 106 14.70 -11.83 3.44
N PHE A 107 13.73 -10.96 3.08
CA PHE A 107 13.99 -9.76 2.28
C PHE A 107 14.40 -8.55 3.13
N LEU A 108 13.97 -8.48 4.41
CA LEU A 108 14.20 -7.33 5.30
C LEU A 108 15.65 -6.83 5.35
N PRO A 109 16.69 -7.69 5.39
CA PRO A 109 18.07 -7.21 5.45
C PRO A 109 18.52 -6.38 4.24
N LYS A 110 17.77 -6.46 3.13
CA LYS A 110 18.02 -5.68 1.92
C LYS A 110 17.32 -4.34 1.90
N VAL A 111 16.38 -4.13 2.81
CA VAL A 111 15.55 -2.92 2.86
C VAL A 111 16.30 -1.82 3.56
N LYS A 112 16.43 -0.66 2.89
CA LYS A 112 16.87 0.59 3.48
C LYS A 112 15.70 1.41 3.98
N GLY A 113 14.59 1.44 3.24
CA GLY A 113 13.37 2.15 3.61
C GLY A 113 12.30 2.09 2.52
N ALA A 114 11.08 2.45 2.88
CA ALA A 114 9.97 2.61 1.95
C ALA A 114 9.19 3.88 2.28
N LYS A 115 8.71 4.58 1.25
CA LYS A 115 7.98 5.84 1.41
C LYS A 115 7.11 6.17 0.20
N ALA A 116 6.10 7.01 0.37
CA ALA A 116 5.49 7.72 -0.75
C ALA A 116 6.42 8.85 -1.20
N LEU A 117 6.57 9.03 -2.50
CA LEU A 117 7.38 10.10 -3.08
C LEU A 117 6.60 11.42 -3.03
N TRP A 118 6.91 12.24 -2.03
CA TRP A 118 6.38 13.58 -1.88
C TRP A 118 7.25 14.57 -2.64
N ASP A 119 6.76 15.04 -3.79
CA ASP A 119 7.39 16.06 -4.61
C ASP A 119 6.31 17.08 -4.98
N ASP A 120 6.59 18.37 -4.80
CA ASP A 120 5.62 19.44 -5.08
C ASP A 120 5.12 19.43 -6.52
N ARG A 121 5.90 18.86 -7.46
CA ARG A 121 5.49 18.69 -8.86
C ARG A 121 4.37 17.65 -9.03
N LEU A 122 4.19 16.76 -8.08
CA LEU A 122 3.15 15.72 -8.08
C LEU A 122 1.92 16.13 -7.27
N LEU A 123 1.96 17.30 -6.66
CA LEU A 123 0.95 17.76 -5.71
C LEU A 123 0.19 18.97 -6.26
N PHE A 124 -1.10 18.98 -5.97
CA PHE A 124 -2.00 20.10 -6.18
C PHE A 124 -2.44 20.66 -4.83
N GLU A 125 -2.38 22.00 -4.68
CA GLU A 125 -2.88 22.70 -3.49
C GLU A 125 -4.38 22.98 -3.65
N HIS A 126 -5.21 22.25 -2.88
CA HIS A 126 -6.65 22.48 -2.90
C HIS A 126 -7.03 23.53 -1.85
N PRO A 127 -7.80 24.60 -2.20
CA PRO A 127 -8.09 25.73 -1.30
C PRO A 127 -8.72 25.36 0.04
N ARG A 128 -9.45 24.23 0.12
CA ARG A 128 -10.15 23.78 1.34
C ARG A 128 -9.47 22.58 2.02
N ASN A 129 -8.78 21.73 1.26
CA ASN A 129 -8.31 20.42 1.72
C ASN A 129 -6.80 20.33 1.80
N GLY A 130 -6.08 21.42 1.45
CA GLY A 130 -4.62 21.42 1.40
C GLY A 130 -4.06 20.59 0.26
N LYS A 131 -2.83 20.11 0.40
CA LYS A 131 -2.14 19.33 -0.63
C LYS A 131 -2.83 17.98 -0.87
N SER A 132 -2.93 17.61 -2.15
CA SER A 132 -3.39 16.30 -2.62
C SER A 132 -2.59 15.90 -3.87
N PRO A 133 -2.58 14.62 -4.28
CA PRO A 133 -2.00 14.26 -5.57
C PRO A 133 -2.65 15.05 -6.69
N ASP A 134 -1.85 15.47 -7.68
CA ASP A 134 -2.35 16.19 -8.86
C ASP A 134 -3.02 15.21 -9.82
N ARG A 135 -4.34 15.11 -9.69
CA ARG A 135 -5.18 14.10 -10.35
C ARG A 135 -5.32 14.36 -11.85
N THR A 136 -5.25 13.26 -12.61
CA THR A 136 -5.60 13.28 -14.04
C THR A 136 -7.07 13.65 -14.26
N TYR A 137 -7.96 13.17 -13.39
CA TYR A 137 -9.40 13.43 -13.44
C TYR A 137 -9.95 13.86 -12.08
N ALA A 138 -10.99 14.68 -12.08
CA ALA A 138 -11.84 14.99 -10.91
C ALA A 138 -13.29 14.70 -11.29
N GLY A 139 -13.82 13.53 -10.90
CA GLY A 139 -15.01 12.94 -11.51
C GLY A 139 -14.77 12.72 -13.00
N ASP A 140 -15.71 13.15 -13.85
CA ASP A 140 -15.60 13.00 -15.32
C ASP A 140 -14.76 14.12 -15.98
N ARG A 141 -14.32 15.12 -15.19
CA ARG A 141 -13.57 16.25 -15.73
C ARG A 141 -12.07 15.96 -15.78
N TYR A 142 -11.49 16.00 -16.98
CA TYR A 142 -10.05 15.96 -17.17
C TYR A 142 -9.36 17.19 -16.59
N LYS A 143 -8.31 16.99 -15.78
CA LYS A 143 -7.55 18.04 -15.09
C LYS A 143 -6.11 18.16 -15.60
N GLY A 144 -5.60 17.12 -16.24
CA GLY A 144 -4.25 17.09 -16.81
C GLY A 144 -3.13 16.81 -15.82
N GLY A 145 -3.45 16.45 -14.56
CA GLY A 145 -2.46 16.02 -13.58
C GLY A 145 -1.98 14.58 -13.84
N TYR A 146 -1.07 14.12 -13.01
CA TYR A 146 -0.35 12.84 -13.22
C TYR A 146 -1.14 11.63 -12.74
N SER A 147 -1.61 11.66 -11.48
CA SER A 147 -2.30 10.52 -10.84
C SER A 147 -3.03 11.01 -9.60
N ASP A 148 -4.03 10.27 -9.15
CA ASP A 148 -4.68 10.46 -7.84
C ASP A 148 -3.96 9.74 -6.69
N HIS A 149 -2.88 9.01 -7.00
CA HIS A 149 -1.94 8.44 -6.04
C HIS A 149 -0.54 9.01 -6.23
N LEU A 150 0.22 9.13 -5.13
CA LEU A 150 1.65 9.38 -5.19
C LEU A 150 2.40 8.06 -5.42
N PRO A 151 3.52 8.07 -6.17
CA PRO A 151 4.37 6.89 -6.30
C PRO A 151 4.87 6.44 -4.93
N VAL A 152 4.94 5.12 -4.73
CA VAL A 152 5.62 4.51 -3.58
C VAL A 152 6.96 3.95 -4.02
N VAL A 153 7.97 4.11 -3.18
CA VAL A 153 9.36 3.76 -3.49
C VAL A 153 9.91 2.87 -2.39
N LEU A 154 10.54 1.77 -2.78
CA LEU A 154 11.36 0.93 -1.92
C LEU A 154 12.83 1.21 -2.22
N GLU A 155 13.58 1.61 -1.20
CA GLU A 155 15.02 1.79 -1.26
C GLU A 155 15.72 0.53 -0.74
N LEU A 156 16.65 0.02 -1.49
CA LEU A 156 17.46 -1.16 -1.13
C LEU A 156 18.91 -0.76 -0.83
N ASN A 157 19.57 -1.58 0.02
CA ASN A 157 21.00 -1.47 0.32
C ASN A 157 21.86 -1.92 -0.87
#